data_a1c58353284fe784e20a9be18d60ebba
#
_entry.id   a1c58353284fe784e20a9be18d60ebba
#
_cell.length_a   1.000
_cell.length_b   1.000
_cell.length_c   1.000
_cell.angle_alpha   90.00
_cell.angle_beta   90.00
_cell.angle_gamma   90.00
#
_symmetry.space_group_name_H-M   'P 1'
#
loop_
_entity.id
_entity.type
_entity.pdbx_description
1 polymer ?
#
loop_
_entity_poly.entity_id
_entity_poly.type
_entity_poly.pdbx_seq_one_letter_code
_entity_poly.pdbx_strand_id
1 'polypeptide(L)'
;MATSFHDPAEGTFELPPEQAMVVANEDSPVFLGGAFETIASCYADADVFVEAFRTGAGVDWAEHDERLFSGVVRFFRPGYAAHLVGEWLPELDGVVEKLRSGASVVDVGCGLGASTIIMAQAFERSTFVGFDIHDVSIEAARKAARDAGVNQRAKFDVAPAKDFPGQGYDLVCLFDALHDMGDRSGRLAASGRLWRRTAPCCWSSRTPATRWSRT
;
A
#
# COMPACT_ATOMS: atom_id res chain seq x y z
N MET A 1 -24.48 -7.73 -18.60
CA MET A 1 -24.37 -6.80 -19.75
C MET A 1 -24.28 -5.40 -19.16
N ALA A 2 -23.18 -4.68 -19.45
CA ALA A 2 -23.08 -3.29 -19.06
C ALA A 2 -23.98 -2.47 -20.00
N THR A 3 -25.05 -1.91 -19.47
CA THR A 3 -25.89 -0.99 -20.23
C THR A 3 -25.54 0.42 -19.79
N SER A 4 -24.64 1.08 -20.54
CA SER A 4 -24.59 2.55 -20.50
C SER A 4 -25.87 3.04 -21.15
N PHE A 5 -26.57 3.97 -20.48
CA PHE A 5 -27.68 4.65 -21.11
C PHE A 5 -27.15 5.75 -22.01
N HIS A 6 -27.49 5.67 -23.30
CA HIS A 6 -27.24 6.71 -24.27
C HIS A 6 -28.53 7.46 -24.50
N ASP A 7 -28.51 8.78 -24.24
CA ASP A 7 -29.60 9.67 -24.67
C ASP A 7 -29.25 10.24 -26.07
N PRO A 8 -29.86 9.74 -27.14
CA PRO A 8 -29.53 10.18 -28.49
C PRO A 8 -30.01 11.60 -28.79
N ALA A 9 -30.94 12.15 -28.00
CA ALA A 9 -31.46 13.49 -28.19
C ALA A 9 -30.48 14.55 -27.63
N GLU A 10 -29.81 14.22 -26.52
CA GLU A 10 -28.83 15.10 -25.88
C GLU A 10 -27.38 14.73 -26.20
N GLY A 11 -27.15 13.57 -26.83
CA GLY A 11 -25.81 13.06 -27.14
C GLY A 11 -25.00 12.71 -25.87
N THR A 12 -25.69 12.45 -24.75
CA THR A 12 -25.06 12.15 -23.46
C THR A 12 -25.07 10.66 -23.18
N PHE A 13 -24.12 10.24 -22.34
CA PHE A 13 -24.05 8.88 -21.81
C PHE A 13 -24.18 8.92 -20.28
N GLU A 14 -25.02 8.08 -19.74
CA GLU A 14 -25.14 7.91 -18.29
C GLU A 14 -24.52 6.57 -17.88
N LEU A 15 -23.70 6.61 -16.86
CA LEU A 15 -23.13 5.42 -16.24
C LEU A 15 -24.01 5.00 -15.07
N PRO A 16 -24.56 3.76 -15.06
CA PRO A 16 -25.34 3.27 -13.93
C PRO A 16 -24.57 3.35 -12.61
N PRO A 17 -25.25 3.60 -11.47
CA PRO A 17 -24.58 3.82 -10.18
C PRO A 17 -23.62 2.68 -9.79
N GLU A 18 -23.97 1.42 -10.05
CA GLU A 18 -23.13 0.25 -9.75
C GLU A 18 -21.84 0.26 -10.58
N GLN A 19 -21.89 0.72 -11.82
CA GLN A 19 -20.72 0.85 -12.68
C GLN A 19 -19.90 2.08 -12.31
N ALA A 20 -20.56 3.18 -11.93
CA ALA A 20 -19.89 4.39 -11.45
C ALA A 20 -19.06 4.10 -10.19
N MET A 21 -19.53 3.25 -9.27
CA MET A 21 -18.76 2.82 -8.11
C MET A 21 -17.43 2.13 -8.50
N VAL A 22 -17.40 1.44 -9.64
CA VAL A 22 -16.23 0.66 -10.08
C VAL A 22 -15.24 1.51 -10.89
N VAL A 23 -15.73 2.44 -11.73
CA VAL A 23 -14.85 3.11 -12.70
C VAL A 23 -14.82 4.64 -12.58
N ALA A 24 -15.69 5.27 -11.80
CA ALA A 24 -15.80 6.72 -11.73
C ALA A 24 -15.70 7.30 -10.30
N ASN A 25 -16.08 6.54 -9.26
CA ASN A 25 -16.04 6.99 -7.88
C ASN A 25 -14.77 6.51 -7.19
N GLU A 26 -13.76 7.37 -7.07
CA GLU A 26 -12.47 7.06 -6.45
C GLU A 26 -12.54 6.76 -4.95
N ASP A 27 -13.60 7.15 -4.27
CA ASP A 27 -13.80 6.83 -2.84
C ASP A 27 -14.57 5.51 -2.63
N SER A 28 -15.01 4.88 -3.71
CA SER A 28 -15.69 3.58 -3.63
C SER A 28 -14.72 2.47 -3.26
N PRO A 29 -15.05 1.59 -2.29
CA PRO A 29 -14.18 0.47 -1.90
C PRO A 29 -13.97 -0.57 -3.02
N VAL A 30 -14.76 -0.49 -4.09
CA VAL A 30 -14.67 -1.36 -5.27
C VAL A 30 -14.13 -0.64 -6.51
N PHE A 31 -13.54 0.54 -6.34
CA PHE A 31 -12.95 1.32 -7.44
C PHE A 31 -11.78 0.58 -8.10
N LEU A 32 -11.78 0.49 -9.42
CA LEU A 32 -10.77 -0.20 -10.23
C LEU A 32 -9.97 0.71 -11.16
N GLY A 33 -10.19 2.03 -11.12
CA GLY A 33 -9.52 2.97 -12.02
C GLY A 33 -8.00 2.86 -11.97
N GLY A 34 -7.42 2.66 -10.79
CA GLY A 34 -5.98 2.44 -10.63
C GLY A 34 -5.45 1.19 -11.30
N ALA A 35 -6.26 0.12 -11.41
CA ALA A 35 -5.88 -1.10 -12.11
C ALA A 35 -5.65 -0.85 -13.61
N PHE A 36 -6.44 0.03 -14.23
CA PHE A 36 -6.25 0.39 -15.64
C PHE A 36 -4.95 1.16 -15.87
N GLU A 37 -4.56 2.05 -14.95
CA GLU A 37 -3.25 2.72 -15.00
C GLU A 37 -2.11 1.73 -14.84
N THR A 38 -2.20 0.82 -13.88
CA THR A 38 -1.22 -0.25 -13.67
C THR A 38 -1.06 -1.13 -14.89
N ILE A 39 -2.16 -1.52 -15.54
CA ILE A 39 -2.11 -2.28 -16.79
C ILE A 39 -1.46 -1.46 -17.90
N ALA A 40 -1.79 -0.17 -18.01
CA ALA A 40 -1.20 0.71 -19.03
C ALA A 40 0.32 0.86 -18.83
N SER A 41 0.82 0.92 -17.58
CA SER A 41 2.26 0.92 -17.30
C SER A 41 2.93 -0.38 -17.75
N CYS A 42 2.32 -1.53 -17.52
CA CYS A 42 2.86 -2.80 -17.98
C CYS A 42 3.01 -2.87 -19.52
N TYR A 43 2.09 -2.26 -20.26
CA TYR A 43 2.23 -2.15 -21.71
C TYR A 43 3.34 -1.19 -22.13
N ALA A 44 3.55 -0.11 -21.39
CA ALA A 44 4.67 0.82 -21.65
C ALA A 44 6.02 0.17 -21.40
N ASP A 45 6.10 -0.69 -20.38
CA ASP A 45 7.32 -1.40 -19.97
C ASP A 45 7.56 -2.70 -20.75
N ALA A 46 6.76 -3.00 -21.80
CA ALA A 46 6.84 -4.28 -22.52
C ALA A 46 8.24 -4.62 -23.02
N ASP A 47 8.98 -3.66 -23.58
CA ASP A 47 10.34 -3.88 -24.07
C ASP A 47 11.33 -4.12 -22.92
N VAL A 48 11.15 -3.46 -21.79
CA VAL A 48 11.95 -3.66 -20.57
C VAL A 48 11.75 -5.08 -20.04
N PHE A 49 10.52 -5.57 -20.01
CA PHE A 49 10.22 -6.96 -19.62
C PHE A 49 10.82 -7.98 -20.58
N VAL A 50 10.74 -7.75 -21.89
CA VAL A 50 11.36 -8.64 -22.88
C VAL A 50 12.87 -8.76 -22.65
N GLU A 51 13.56 -7.65 -22.38
CA GLU A 51 14.98 -7.67 -22.11
C GLU A 51 15.32 -8.33 -20.76
N ALA A 52 14.52 -8.07 -19.72
CA ALA A 52 14.68 -8.74 -18.42
C ALA A 52 14.54 -10.26 -18.53
N PHE A 53 13.57 -10.75 -19.32
CA PHE A 53 13.43 -12.20 -19.59
C PHE A 53 14.60 -12.78 -20.38
N ARG A 54 15.17 -12.03 -21.31
CA ARG A 54 16.32 -12.50 -22.13
C ARG A 54 17.61 -12.59 -21.31
N THR A 55 17.82 -11.65 -20.40
CA THR A 55 19.08 -11.52 -19.64
C THR A 55 19.01 -12.18 -18.26
N GLY A 56 17.82 -12.32 -17.69
CA GLY A 56 17.62 -12.74 -16.29
C GLY A 56 17.95 -11.66 -15.27
N ALA A 57 18.17 -10.41 -15.69
CA ALA A 57 18.56 -9.30 -14.79
C ALA A 57 17.42 -8.83 -13.88
N GLY A 58 16.16 -9.06 -14.26
CA GLY A 58 14.99 -8.44 -13.59
C GLY A 58 14.80 -6.99 -14.04
N VAL A 59 13.88 -6.31 -13.37
CA VAL A 59 13.60 -4.88 -13.52
C VAL A 59 13.60 -4.25 -12.15
N ASP A 60 14.38 -3.20 -11.95
CA ASP A 60 14.36 -2.46 -10.69
C ASP A 60 13.05 -1.68 -10.56
N TRP A 61 12.52 -1.57 -9.32
CA TRP A 61 11.25 -0.90 -9.06
C TRP A 61 11.20 0.52 -9.64
N ALA A 62 12.28 1.28 -9.53
CA ALA A 62 12.37 2.66 -10.03
C ALA A 62 12.45 2.77 -11.57
N GLU A 63 12.65 1.67 -12.30
CA GLU A 63 12.74 1.66 -13.77
C GLU A 63 11.38 1.51 -14.47
N HIS A 64 10.32 1.27 -13.70
CA HIS A 64 8.98 1.16 -14.23
C HIS A 64 8.39 2.52 -14.66
N ASP A 65 7.47 2.46 -15.61
CA ASP A 65 6.68 3.63 -16.05
C ASP A 65 5.94 4.27 -14.85
N GLU A 66 5.94 5.61 -14.77
CA GLU A 66 5.40 6.37 -13.64
C GLU A 66 3.93 6.07 -13.30
N ARG A 67 3.15 5.60 -14.29
CA ARG A 67 1.76 5.18 -14.08
C ARG A 67 1.62 3.96 -13.18
N LEU A 68 2.67 3.16 -13.01
CA LEU A 68 2.66 2.06 -12.05
C LEU A 68 2.45 2.59 -10.63
N PHE A 69 3.21 3.60 -10.24
CA PHE A 69 3.18 4.14 -8.87
C PHE A 69 1.84 4.81 -8.56
N SER A 70 1.32 5.65 -9.50
CA SER A 70 0.00 6.27 -9.35
C SER A 70 -1.14 5.24 -9.40
N GLY A 71 -1.05 4.28 -10.32
CA GLY A 71 -2.04 3.22 -10.48
C GLY A 71 -2.16 2.35 -9.25
N VAL A 72 -1.04 1.91 -8.68
CA VAL A 72 -1.00 1.07 -7.48
C VAL A 72 -1.67 1.78 -6.30
N VAL A 73 -1.31 3.04 -6.02
CA VAL A 73 -1.93 3.76 -4.90
C VAL A 73 -3.42 4.01 -5.13
N ARG A 74 -3.84 4.37 -6.34
CA ARG A 74 -5.26 4.56 -6.68
C ARG A 74 -6.06 3.26 -6.60
N PHE A 75 -5.42 2.12 -6.84
CA PHE A 75 -6.06 0.81 -6.72
C PHE A 75 -6.24 0.37 -5.26
N PHE A 76 -5.20 0.52 -4.42
CA PHE A 76 -5.22 0.00 -3.05
C PHE A 76 -5.84 0.95 -2.02
N ARG A 77 -5.68 2.28 -2.22
CA ARG A 77 -6.14 3.30 -1.26
C ARG A 77 -7.62 3.16 -0.87
N PRO A 78 -8.58 2.94 -1.80
CA PRO A 78 -9.98 2.77 -1.44
C PRO A 78 -10.21 1.56 -0.52
N GLY A 79 -9.53 0.45 -0.76
CA GLY A 79 -9.55 -0.73 0.09
C GLY A 79 -8.97 -0.47 1.49
N TYR A 80 -7.85 0.26 1.58
CA TYR A 80 -7.28 0.67 2.86
C TYR A 80 -8.23 1.60 3.63
N ALA A 81 -8.84 2.58 2.95
CA ALA A 81 -9.78 3.50 3.57
C ALA A 81 -11.02 2.79 4.13
N ALA A 82 -11.52 1.78 3.41
CA ALA A 82 -12.71 1.04 3.82
C ALA A 82 -12.42 0.02 4.94
N HIS A 83 -11.28 -0.68 4.91
CA HIS A 83 -11.11 -1.90 5.71
C HIS A 83 -9.96 -1.84 6.72
N LEU A 84 -8.91 -1.03 6.50
CA LEU A 84 -7.68 -1.09 7.30
C LEU A 84 -7.94 -0.85 8.79
N VAL A 85 -8.62 0.24 9.11
CA VAL A 85 -8.85 0.65 10.51
C VAL A 85 -10.03 -0.08 11.15
N GLY A 86 -11.09 -0.31 10.36
CA GLY A 86 -12.34 -0.89 10.88
C GLY A 86 -12.36 -2.42 10.94
N GLU A 87 -11.53 -3.08 10.12
CA GLU A 87 -11.60 -4.54 9.98
C GLU A 87 -10.22 -5.19 10.19
N TRP A 88 -9.16 -4.78 9.44
CA TRP A 88 -7.90 -5.53 9.46
C TRP A 88 -7.09 -5.35 10.73
N LEU A 89 -6.97 -4.12 11.23
CA LEU A 89 -6.25 -3.87 12.49
C LEU A 89 -6.95 -4.49 13.71
N PRO A 90 -8.30 -4.50 13.82
CA PRO A 90 -9.00 -5.19 14.90
C PRO A 90 -8.82 -6.71 14.96
N GLU A 91 -8.51 -7.37 13.84
CA GLU A 91 -8.19 -8.82 13.81
C GLU A 91 -6.85 -9.15 14.48
N LEU A 92 -6.06 -8.14 14.83
CA LEU A 92 -4.77 -8.32 15.51
C LEU A 92 -4.93 -8.03 16.99
N ASP A 93 -4.75 -9.06 17.82
CA ASP A 93 -4.94 -8.98 19.28
C ASP A 93 -4.19 -7.80 19.93
N GLY A 94 -4.92 -6.88 20.56
CA GLY A 94 -4.39 -5.76 21.33
C GLY A 94 -3.77 -4.63 20.50
N VAL A 95 -3.76 -4.71 19.16
CA VAL A 95 -3.14 -3.70 18.30
C VAL A 95 -3.91 -2.39 18.34
N VAL A 96 -5.22 -2.42 18.24
CA VAL A 96 -6.04 -1.21 18.24
C VAL A 96 -5.91 -0.45 19.57
N GLU A 97 -5.94 -1.16 20.71
CA GLU A 97 -5.73 -0.59 22.04
C GLU A 97 -4.35 0.04 22.16
N LYS A 98 -3.33 -0.64 21.64
CA LYS A 98 -1.96 -0.13 21.64
C LYS A 98 -1.83 1.13 20.78
N LEU A 99 -2.41 1.14 19.58
CA LEU A 99 -2.43 2.29 18.69
C LEU A 99 -3.18 3.48 19.31
N ARG A 100 -4.28 3.24 20.01
CA ARG A 100 -5.02 4.28 20.73
C ARG A 100 -4.26 4.85 21.93
N SER A 101 -3.47 4.04 22.61
CA SER A 101 -2.68 4.45 23.77
C SER A 101 -1.38 5.16 23.40
N GLY A 102 -0.90 4.96 22.18
CA GLY A 102 0.36 5.47 21.65
C GLY A 102 1.32 4.35 21.31
N ALA A 103 1.55 4.14 20.03
CA ALA A 103 2.46 3.14 19.48
C ALA A 103 3.45 3.77 18.49
N SER A 104 4.58 3.10 18.30
CA SER A 104 5.52 3.37 17.22
C SER A 104 5.30 2.34 16.11
N VAL A 105 4.94 2.80 14.93
CA VAL A 105 4.59 1.96 13.77
C VAL A 105 5.54 2.22 12.63
N VAL A 106 5.99 1.16 11.97
CA VAL A 106 6.74 1.25 10.71
C VAL A 106 5.96 0.58 9.59
N ASP A 107 5.94 1.23 8.43
CA ASP A 107 5.36 0.75 7.17
C ASP A 107 6.50 0.61 6.14
N VAL A 108 6.86 -0.62 5.79
CA VAL A 108 8.00 -0.94 4.94
C VAL A 108 7.53 -1.26 3.53
N GLY A 109 8.03 -0.53 2.54
CA GLY A 109 7.49 -0.50 1.19
C GLY A 109 6.21 0.34 1.16
N CYS A 110 6.25 1.53 1.80
CA CYS A 110 5.06 2.36 2.00
C CYS A 110 4.57 3.06 0.72
N GLY A 111 5.36 3.04 -0.36
CA GLY A 111 5.04 3.73 -1.61
C GLY A 111 4.68 5.20 -1.38
N LEU A 112 3.54 5.62 -1.88
CA LEU A 112 3.04 7.00 -1.72
C LEU A 112 2.38 7.27 -0.34
N GLY A 113 2.50 6.35 0.62
CA GLY A 113 2.13 6.54 2.02
C GLY A 113 0.64 6.41 2.37
N ALA A 114 -0.19 5.86 1.49
CA ALA A 114 -1.64 5.83 1.70
C ALA A 114 -2.06 5.11 2.99
N SER A 115 -1.57 3.89 3.23
CA SER A 115 -1.82 3.10 4.45
C SER A 115 -1.34 3.80 5.71
N THR A 116 -0.11 4.32 5.66
CA THR A 116 0.53 5.05 6.78
C THR A 116 -0.28 6.30 7.16
N ILE A 117 -0.73 7.08 6.17
CA ILE A 117 -1.52 8.30 6.37
C ILE A 117 -2.89 7.97 6.97
N ILE A 118 -3.58 6.94 6.45
CA ILE A 118 -4.88 6.49 6.98
C ILE A 118 -4.75 6.07 8.47
N MET A 119 -3.71 5.30 8.80
CA MET A 119 -3.45 4.93 10.20
C MET A 119 -3.14 6.16 11.06
N ALA A 120 -2.34 7.10 10.56
CA ALA A 120 -2.01 8.32 11.31
C ALA A 120 -3.20 9.25 11.54
N GLN A 121 -4.17 9.27 10.62
CA GLN A 121 -5.43 10.00 10.81
C GLN A 121 -6.30 9.35 11.90
N ALA A 122 -6.33 8.02 11.95
CA ALA A 122 -7.16 7.28 12.88
C ALA A 122 -6.60 7.21 14.32
N PHE A 123 -5.27 7.28 14.48
CA PHE A 123 -4.59 7.04 15.76
C PHE A 123 -3.67 8.21 16.15
N GLU A 124 -4.26 9.27 16.66
CA GLU A 124 -3.60 10.55 16.94
C GLU A 124 -2.45 10.48 17.97
N ARG A 125 -2.45 9.47 18.85
CA ARG A 125 -1.42 9.29 19.88
C ARG A 125 -0.22 8.48 19.39
N SER A 126 -0.34 7.83 18.26
CA SER A 126 0.71 6.99 17.68
C SER A 126 1.60 7.77 16.70
N THR A 127 2.80 7.27 16.51
CA THR A 127 3.76 7.78 15.53
C THR A 127 4.02 6.74 14.47
N PHE A 128 4.16 7.20 13.24
CA PHE A 128 4.30 6.37 12.06
C PHE A 128 5.53 6.78 11.26
N VAL A 129 6.25 5.80 10.75
CA VAL A 129 7.30 6.04 9.76
C VAL A 129 7.10 5.09 8.59
N GLY A 130 7.09 5.62 7.37
CA GLY A 130 7.09 4.86 6.14
C GLY A 130 8.47 4.85 5.51
N PHE A 131 8.92 3.69 5.05
CA PHE A 131 10.15 3.53 4.29
C PHE A 131 9.87 2.94 2.92
N ASP A 132 10.51 3.48 1.91
CA ASP A 132 10.52 2.95 0.56
C ASP A 132 11.88 3.20 -0.10
N ILE A 133 12.22 2.43 -1.13
CA ILE A 133 13.45 2.64 -1.90
C ILE A 133 13.31 3.74 -2.96
N HIS A 134 12.06 4.05 -3.36
CA HIS A 134 11.75 4.98 -4.43
C HIS A 134 11.59 6.40 -3.87
N ASP A 135 12.57 7.26 -4.12
CA ASP A 135 12.65 8.62 -3.58
C ASP A 135 11.48 9.51 -4.04
N VAL A 136 11.05 9.39 -5.31
CA VAL A 136 9.90 10.13 -5.85
C VAL A 136 8.62 9.77 -5.09
N SER A 137 8.41 8.49 -4.78
CA SER A 137 7.28 8.04 -3.96
C SER A 137 7.34 8.63 -2.55
N ILE A 138 8.51 8.67 -1.94
CA ILE A 138 8.71 9.25 -0.60
C ILE A 138 8.41 10.77 -0.60
N GLU A 139 8.85 11.51 -1.61
CA GLU A 139 8.50 12.93 -1.72
C GLU A 139 6.98 13.15 -1.89
N ALA A 140 6.32 12.32 -2.68
CA ALA A 140 4.87 12.34 -2.82
C ALA A 140 4.15 11.99 -1.49
N ALA A 141 4.64 10.98 -0.76
CA ALA A 141 4.13 10.59 0.55
C ALA A 141 4.28 11.72 1.59
N ARG A 142 5.43 12.40 1.61
CA ARG A 142 5.68 13.59 2.45
C ARG A 142 4.69 14.73 2.15
N LYS A 143 4.44 14.97 0.86
CA LYS A 143 3.44 15.96 0.42
C LYS A 143 2.04 15.55 0.88
N ALA A 144 1.63 14.30 0.62
CA ALA A 144 0.32 13.79 1.00
C ALA A 144 0.09 13.86 2.52
N ALA A 145 1.12 13.57 3.34
CA ALA A 145 1.02 13.71 4.79
C ALA A 145 0.85 15.16 5.27
N ARG A 146 1.48 16.13 4.58
CA ARG A 146 1.24 17.56 4.85
C ARG A 146 -0.18 17.96 4.50
N ASP A 147 -0.65 17.57 3.30
CA ASP A 147 -1.99 17.87 2.82
C ASP A 147 -3.08 17.25 3.73
N ALA A 148 -2.80 16.08 4.29
CA ALA A 148 -3.66 15.40 5.26
C ALA A 148 -3.53 15.91 6.70
N GLY A 149 -2.62 16.84 6.99
CA GLY A 149 -2.40 17.40 8.33
C GLY A 149 -1.77 16.42 9.34
N VAL A 150 -1.13 15.33 8.89
CA VAL A 150 -0.55 14.29 9.76
C VAL A 150 0.98 14.27 9.76
N ASN A 151 1.63 15.20 9.07
CA ASN A 151 3.08 15.23 8.88
C ASN A 151 3.91 15.39 10.19
N GLN A 152 3.30 15.71 11.30
CA GLN A 152 3.99 15.72 12.60
C GLN A 152 4.19 14.31 13.15
N ARG A 153 3.25 13.39 12.91
CA ARG A 153 3.27 12.01 13.42
C ARG A 153 3.45 10.93 12.36
N ALA A 154 3.35 11.27 11.07
CA ALA A 154 3.69 10.40 9.95
C ALA A 154 4.90 10.98 9.21
N LYS A 155 6.02 10.25 9.25
CA LYS A 155 7.27 10.61 8.59
C LYS A 155 7.57 9.59 7.50
N PHE A 156 8.31 10.02 6.48
CA PHE A 156 8.67 9.16 5.35
C PHE A 156 10.12 9.38 4.98
N ASP A 157 10.87 8.30 4.82
CA ASP A 157 12.28 8.36 4.44
C ASP A 157 12.65 7.25 3.45
N VAL A 158 13.68 7.53 2.64
CA VAL A 158 14.21 6.55 1.69
C VAL A 158 15.09 5.55 2.44
N ALA A 159 14.68 4.29 2.44
CA ALA A 159 15.48 3.21 2.99
C ALA A 159 15.08 1.85 2.39
N PRO A 160 16.05 0.94 2.19
CA PRO A 160 15.76 -0.42 1.75
C PRO A 160 15.14 -1.24 2.89
N ALA A 161 14.22 -2.14 2.54
CA ALA A 161 13.54 -3.01 3.50
C ALA A 161 14.47 -3.90 4.35
N LYS A 162 15.69 -4.15 3.88
CA LYS A 162 16.70 -4.96 4.59
C LYS A 162 17.47 -4.18 5.68
N ASP A 163 17.45 -2.84 5.62
CA ASP A 163 18.32 -1.99 6.43
C ASP A 163 17.67 -0.62 6.70
N PHE A 164 16.39 -0.61 7.05
CA PHE A 164 15.72 0.62 7.47
C PHE A 164 16.07 0.96 8.92
N PRO A 165 16.18 2.26 9.26
CA PRO A 165 16.59 2.70 10.57
C PRO A 165 15.51 2.49 11.64
N GLY A 166 15.94 2.50 12.90
CA GLY A 166 15.07 2.40 14.07
C GLY A 166 14.97 0.99 14.63
N GLN A 167 14.44 0.88 15.82
CA GLN A 167 14.26 -0.37 16.57
C GLN A 167 13.08 -0.28 17.51
N GLY A 168 12.52 -1.43 17.88
CA GLY A 168 11.49 -1.53 18.91
C GLY A 168 10.15 -0.96 18.50
N TYR A 169 9.80 -1.06 17.22
CA TYR A 169 8.47 -0.74 16.75
C TYR A 169 7.43 -1.66 17.40
N ASP A 170 6.28 -1.08 17.74
CA ASP A 170 5.16 -1.83 18.31
C ASP A 170 4.38 -2.57 17.21
N LEU A 171 4.40 -2.07 15.98
CA LEU A 171 3.80 -2.69 14.81
C LEU A 171 4.68 -2.49 13.59
N VAL A 172 4.89 -3.56 12.82
CA VAL A 172 5.57 -3.53 11.52
C VAL A 172 4.55 -3.93 10.45
N CYS A 173 4.36 -3.05 9.48
CA CYS A 173 3.46 -3.26 8.35
C CYS A 173 4.23 -3.46 7.06
N LEU A 174 3.72 -4.33 6.19
CA LEU A 174 4.14 -4.49 4.81
C LEU A 174 2.86 -4.69 3.97
N PHE A 175 2.40 -3.63 3.33
CA PHE A 175 1.20 -3.67 2.51
C PHE A 175 1.60 -3.86 1.05
N ASP A 176 1.30 -5.04 0.51
CA ASP A 176 1.51 -5.41 -0.89
C ASP A 176 2.96 -5.19 -1.41
N ALA A 177 3.95 -5.23 -0.52
CA ALA A 177 5.34 -4.97 -0.84
C ALA A 177 6.26 -6.20 -0.72
N LEU A 178 5.88 -7.18 0.11
CA LEU A 178 6.76 -8.31 0.44
C LEU A 178 7.09 -9.19 -0.77
N HIS A 179 6.17 -9.31 -1.72
CA HIS A 179 6.35 -10.15 -2.91
C HIS A 179 7.35 -9.58 -3.91
N ASP A 180 7.56 -8.28 -3.94
CA ASP A 180 8.52 -7.59 -4.79
C ASP A 180 9.94 -7.57 -4.22
N MET A 181 10.09 -7.96 -2.96
CA MET A 181 11.38 -8.00 -2.31
C MET A 181 12.15 -9.27 -2.70
N GLY A 182 13.39 -9.16 -3.22
CA GLY A 182 14.20 -10.27 -3.71
C GLY A 182 14.56 -11.33 -2.65
N ASP A 183 15.01 -10.92 -1.45
CA ASP A 183 15.29 -11.84 -0.33
C ASP A 183 14.19 -11.76 0.75
N ARG A 184 13.16 -12.56 0.62
CA ARG A 184 12.04 -12.59 1.55
C ARG A 184 12.41 -13.14 2.93
N SER A 185 13.32 -14.11 2.99
CA SER A 185 13.70 -14.79 4.23
C SER A 185 14.55 -13.92 5.14
N GLY A 186 15.53 -13.20 4.59
CA GLY A 186 16.39 -12.28 5.33
C GLY A 186 15.63 -11.08 5.89
N ARG A 187 14.59 -10.62 5.19
CA ARG A 187 13.79 -9.44 5.59
C ARG A 187 12.79 -9.74 6.69
N LEU A 188 12.12 -10.90 6.63
CA LEU A 188 11.30 -11.37 7.75
C LEU A 188 12.12 -11.57 9.01
N ALA A 189 13.38 -12.07 8.88
CA ALA A 189 14.29 -12.20 10.00
C ALA A 189 14.79 -10.84 10.51
N ALA A 190 14.99 -9.84 9.65
CA ALA A 190 15.34 -8.48 10.03
C ALA A 190 14.18 -7.80 10.77
N SER A 191 12.94 -7.90 10.25
CA SER A 191 11.75 -7.40 10.94
C SER A 191 11.55 -8.07 12.30
N GLY A 192 11.81 -9.37 12.42
CA GLY A 192 11.76 -10.10 13.69
C GLY A 192 12.78 -9.67 14.74
N ARG A 193 13.92 -9.12 14.33
CA ARG A 193 14.94 -8.54 15.26
C ARG A 193 14.57 -7.13 15.75
N LEU A 194 13.78 -6.41 14.96
CA LEU A 194 13.31 -5.05 15.26
C LEU A 194 12.07 -5.04 16.14
N TRP A 195 11.51 -6.21 16.40
CA TRP A 195 10.23 -6.40 17.03
C TRP A 195 10.32 -6.55 18.53
N ARG A 196 9.48 -5.86 19.29
CA ARG A 196 9.23 -6.23 20.69
C ARG A 196 8.49 -7.56 20.69
N ARG A 197 8.92 -8.51 21.56
CA ARG A 197 8.41 -9.90 21.64
C ARG A 197 6.88 -10.06 21.79
N THR A 198 6.13 -8.96 21.76
CA THR A 198 4.67 -8.90 22.00
C THR A 198 3.87 -8.24 20.88
N ALA A 199 4.50 -7.81 19.76
CA ALA A 199 3.78 -7.12 18.72
C ALA A 199 3.37 -8.07 17.56
N PRO A 200 2.12 -8.01 17.06
CA PRO A 200 1.66 -8.80 15.92
C PRO A 200 2.15 -8.21 14.58
N CYS A 201 2.38 -9.07 13.58
CA CYS A 201 2.79 -8.68 12.24
C CYS A 201 1.58 -8.50 11.34
N CYS A 202 1.40 -7.32 10.79
CA CYS A 202 0.35 -7.06 9.83
C CYS A 202 0.83 -7.47 8.44
N TRP A 203 0.41 -8.65 7.98
CA TRP A 203 0.63 -9.09 6.61
C TRP A 203 -0.67 -8.96 5.83
N SER A 204 -0.70 -8.07 4.85
CA SER A 204 -1.82 -7.93 3.93
C SER A 204 -1.47 -8.54 2.58
N SER A 205 -1.63 -9.84 2.46
CA SER A 205 -2.00 -10.46 1.21
C SER A 205 -3.33 -11.19 1.46
N ARG A 206 -4.31 -10.98 0.59
CA ARG A 206 -5.61 -11.65 0.65
C ARG A 206 -5.47 -13.16 0.49
N THR A 207 -5.09 -13.85 1.56
CA THR A 207 -5.33 -15.28 1.72
C THR A 207 -5.80 -15.49 3.15
N PRO A 208 -6.93 -16.19 3.38
CA PRO A 208 -7.29 -16.63 4.72
C PRO A 208 -6.10 -17.32 5.32
N ALA A 209 -5.76 -17.03 6.57
CA ALA A 209 -4.65 -17.61 7.28
C ALA A 209 -4.73 -19.14 7.21
N THR A 210 -4.05 -19.75 6.26
CA THR A 210 -3.75 -21.16 6.30
C THR A 210 -2.70 -21.35 7.36
N ARG A 211 -3.13 -21.89 8.47
CA ARG A 211 -2.31 -22.32 9.61
C ARG A 211 -1.15 -23.18 9.09
N TRP A 212 0.06 -22.64 9.07
CA TRP A 212 1.25 -23.43 8.85
C TRP A 212 1.51 -24.26 10.11
N SER A 213 1.08 -25.52 10.09
CA SER A 213 1.56 -26.52 11.05
C SER A 213 2.99 -26.88 10.65
N ARG A 214 3.94 -26.68 11.59
CA ARG A 214 5.27 -27.30 11.47
C ARG A 214 5.08 -28.83 11.60
N THR A 215 5.40 -29.54 10.58
CA THR A 215 5.84 -30.93 10.66
C THR A 215 7.34 -30.96 10.56
#